data_87d39a64f0fe9bdc89fb4b0e70d47205
#
_entry.id   87d39a64f0fe9bdc89fb4b0e70d47205
#
_cell.length_a   1.000
_cell.length_b   1.000
_cell.length_c   1.000
_cell.angle_alpha   90.00
_cell.angle_beta   90.00
_cell.angle_gamma   90.00
#
_symmetry.space_group_name_H-M   'P 1'
#
loop_
_entity.id
_entity.type
_entity.pdbx_description
1 polymer ?
#
loop_
_entity_poly.entity_id
_entity_poly.type
_entity_poly.pdbx_seq_one_letter_code
_entity_poly.pdbx_strand_id
1 'polypeptide(L)'
;LTTFYIVRHGQTTANAQNLKQGTINTAITHLNATGEQQAQALHASFDISFADRLICSPLVRTKETAALLNLGRELPITTDDRLLEISYGQWDGQQNDVLKQTYPQYFDPALNDVLPTYVEEATQGETFEQVVARVTDFLTATAADYPTDQIIVVTHGFTVKAMALAVLKPADPMTIPEPDNTSVTKITVDAATNRQYLSYYNRKSGF
;
A
#
# COMPACT_ATOMS: atom_id res chain seq x y z
N LEU A 1 -8.14 -4.43 -20.81
CA LEU A 1 -7.35 -3.69 -19.82
C LEU A 1 -7.82 -4.02 -18.42
N THR A 2 -6.92 -4.46 -17.56
CA THR A 2 -7.22 -4.70 -16.14
C THR A 2 -7.07 -3.39 -15.37
N THR A 3 -8.04 -3.05 -14.54
CA THR A 3 -8.00 -1.83 -13.74
C THR A 3 -7.89 -2.18 -12.27
N PHE A 4 -6.86 -1.64 -11.60
CA PHE A 4 -6.62 -1.79 -10.18
C PHE A 4 -7.00 -0.50 -9.45
N TYR A 5 -7.87 -0.62 -8.45
CA TYR A 5 -8.17 0.42 -7.47
C TYR A 5 -7.49 0.04 -6.16
N ILE A 6 -6.38 0.69 -5.89
CA ILE A 6 -5.44 0.32 -4.83
C ILE A 6 -5.70 1.21 -3.63
N VAL A 7 -6.07 0.60 -2.52
CA VAL A 7 -6.47 1.26 -1.26
C VAL A 7 -5.38 1.02 -0.21
N ARG A 8 -4.87 2.10 0.41
CA ARG A 8 -4.09 1.97 1.63
C ARG A 8 -5.01 1.67 2.81
N HIS A 9 -4.64 0.73 3.68
CA HIS A 9 -5.42 0.40 4.89
C HIS A 9 -5.72 1.63 5.77
N GLY A 10 -6.75 1.53 6.62
CA GLY A 10 -7.09 2.54 7.63
C GLY A 10 -6.02 2.70 8.71
N GLN A 11 -6.08 3.78 9.49
CA GLN A 11 -5.12 4.05 10.56
C GLN A 11 -5.10 2.91 11.59
N THR A 12 -3.89 2.51 12.02
CA THR A 12 -3.65 1.57 13.11
C THR A 12 -3.18 2.31 14.36
N THR A 13 -3.20 1.63 15.52
CA THR A 13 -2.56 2.15 16.73
C THR A 13 -1.08 2.43 16.50
N ALA A 14 -0.37 1.58 15.77
CA ALA A 14 1.03 1.78 15.43
C ALA A 14 1.25 3.01 14.54
N ASN A 15 0.35 3.30 13.57
CA ASN A 15 0.40 4.56 12.82
C ASN A 15 0.24 5.78 13.74
N ALA A 16 -0.76 5.76 14.63
CA ALA A 16 -1.01 6.86 15.58
C ALA A 16 0.17 7.10 16.53
N GLN A 17 0.92 6.05 16.84
CA GLN A 17 2.13 6.10 17.67
C GLN A 17 3.42 6.36 16.87
N ASN A 18 3.32 6.60 15.57
CA ASN A 18 4.46 6.85 14.67
C ASN A 18 5.52 5.72 14.69
N LEU A 19 5.06 4.46 14.68
CA LEU A 19 5.93 3.29 14.58
C LEU A 19 6.19 2.90 13.12
N LYS A 20 7.41 2.45 12.83
CA LYS A 20 7.71 1.72 11.59
C LYS A 20 7.03 0.35 11.65
N GLN A 21 5.86 0.21 11.04
CA GLN A 21 5.12 -1.05 11.13
C GLN A 21 5.78 -2.18 10.33
N GLY A 22 6.23 -1.87 9.12
CA GLY A 22 6.77 -2.89 8.22
C GLY A 22 5.84 -4.10 8.13
N THR A 23 6.38 -5.28 8.38
CA THR A 23 5.66 -6.54 8.31
C THR A 23 5.11 -7.04 9.65
N ILE A 24 5.24 -6.26 10.76
CA ILE A 24 4.69 -6.70 12.04
C ILE A 24 3.16 -6.87 11.96
N ASN A 25 2.66 -7.89 12.67
CA ASN A 25 1.25 -8.26 12.69
C ASN A 25 0.83 -8.64 14.11
N THR A 26 0.68 -7.63 14.95
CA THR A 26 0.43 -7.73 16.40
C THR A 26 -0.81 -6.91 16.80
N ALA A 27 -1.20 -6.92 18.06
CA ALA A 27 -2.36 -6.19 18.56
C ALA A 27 -2.35 -4.69 18.20
N ILE A 28 -1.18 -4.03 18.17
CA ILE A 28 -1.09 -2.60 17.82
C ILE A 28 -1.18 -2.31 16.33
N THR A 29 -1.16 -3.32 15.47
CA THR A 29 -1.29 -3.19 14.01
C THR A 29 -2.72 -3.42 13.50
N HIS A 30 -3.68 -3.66 14.38
CA HIS A 30 -5.11 -3.60 14.05
C HIS A 30 -5.54 -2.16 13.79
N LEU A 31 -6.63 -2.00 13.04
CA LEU A 31 -7.26 -0.69 12.90
C LEU A 31 -7.61 -0.15 14.29
N ASN A 32 -7.34 1.13 14.52
CA ASN A 32 -7.89 1.84 15.66
C ASN A 32 -9.27 2.45 15.30
N ALA A 33 -9.95 3.08 16.26
CA ALA A 33 -11.27 3.67 16.02
C ALA A 33 -11.27 4.67 14.84
N THR A 34 -10.19 5.43 14.67
CA THR A 34 -10.02 6.34 13.52
C THR A 34 -9.92 5.57 12.20
N GLY A 35 -9.15 4.49 12.18
CA GLY A 35 -9.00 3.65 10.98
C GLY A 35 -10.29 2.96 10.57
N GLU A 36 -11.07 2.48 11.53
CA GLU A 36 -12.40 1.92 11.26
C GLU A 36 -13.34 2.98 10.68
N GLN A 37 -13.36 4.19 11.24
CA GLN A 37 -14.16 5.32 10.72
C GLN A 37 -13.71 5.71 9.30
N GLN A 38 -12.40 5.74 9.05
CA GLN A 38 -11.85 6.01 7.71
C GLN A 38 -12.30 4.96 6.68
N ALA A 39 -12.25 3.68 7.04
CA ALA A 39 -12.69 2.59 6.15
C ALA A 39 -14.20 2.60 5.92
N GLN A 40 -15.00 2.93 6.94
CA GLN A 40 -16.45 3.11 6.80
C GLN A 40 -16.79 4.33 5.92
N ALA A 41 -16.08 5.43 6.07
CA ALA A 41 -16.25 6.62 5.23
C ALA A 41 -15.89 6.34 3.76
N LEU A 42 -14.82 5.56 3.53
CA LEU A 42 -14.47 5.10 2.18
C LEU A 42 -15.59 4.21 1.62
N HIS A 43 -16.08 3.24 2.38
CA HIS A 43 -17.21 2.38 1.96
C HIS A 43 -18.43 3.21 1.55
N ALA A 44 -18.76 4.26 2.31
CA ALA A 44 -19.91 5.13 2.02
C ALA A 44 -19.73 6.01 0.77
N SER A 45 -18.49 6.32 0.37
CA SER A 45 -18.18 7.27 -0.71
C SER A 45 -17.61 6.62 -1.97
N PHE A 46 -17.12 5.41 -1.87
CA PHE A 46 -16.52 4.65 -2.98
C PHE A 46 -17.36 3.40 -3.28
N ASP A 47 -18.29 3.53 -4.19
CA ASP A 47 -19.11 2.41 -4.66
C ASP A 47 -18.23 1.41 -5.41
N ILE A 48 -18.07 0.21 -4.85
CA ILE A 48 -17.31 -0.90 -5.43
C ILE A 48 -18.20 -1.93 -6.16
N SER A 49 -19.45 -1.59 -6.48
CA SER A 49 -20.39 -2.49 -7.17
C SER A 49 -19.87 -2.96 -8.52
N PHE A 50 -18.99 -2.21 -9.14
CA PHE A 50 -18.32 -2.54 -10.40
C PHE A 50 -17.22 -3.58 -10.27
N ALA A 51 -16.71 -3.84 -9.06
CA ALA A 51 -15.53 -4.66 -8.87
C ALA A 51 -15.82 -6.16 -9.11
N ASP A 52 -14.94 -6.80 -9.84
CA ASP A 52 -14.97 -8.23 -10.10
C ASP A 52 -14.24 -9.03 -9.00
N ARG A 53 -13.22 -8.41 -8.38
CA ARG A 53 -12.36 -9.07 -7.37
C ARG A 53 -11.94 -8.12 -6.28
N LEU A 54 -11.65 -8.69 -5.09
CA LEU A 54 -11.00 -8.01 -3.99
C LEU A 54 -9.81 -8.85 -3.52
N ILE A 55 -8.61 -8.26 -3.61
CA ILE A 55 -7.35 -8.90 -3.21
C ILE A 55 -6.69 -8.02 -2.15
N CYS A 56 -6.17 -8.60 -1.08
CA CYS A 56 -5.49 -7.81 -0.06
C CYS A 56 -4.16 -8.43 0.38
N SER A 57 -3.33 -7.62 1.04
CA SER A 57 -2.19 -8.12 1.81
C SER A 57 -2.67 -9.06 2.92
N PRO A 58 -1.88 -10.07 3.30
CA PRO A 58 -2.27 -11.00 4.37
C PRO A 58 -2.25 -10.40 5.79
N LEU A 59 -1.77 -9.16 5.98
CA LEU A 59 -1.69 -8.53 7.29
C LEU A 59 -3.06 -8.08 7.80
N VAL A 60 -3.26 -8.09 9.12
CA VAL A 60 -4.57 -7.87 9.76
C VAL A 60 -5.21 -6.55 9.37
N ARG A 61 -4.47 -5.44 9.36
CA ARG A 61 -4.98 -4.10 9.04
C ARG A 61 -5.56 -3.96 7.62
N THR A 62 -5.00 -4.69 6.66
CA THR A 62 -5.52 -4.72 5.29
C THR A 62 -6.75 -5.59 5.17
N LYS A 63 -6.80 -6.74 5.88
CA LYS A 63 -7.98 -7.59 5.93
C LYS A 63 -9.17 -6.89 6.59
N GLU A 64 -8.95 -6.16 7.69
CA GLU A 64 -9.99 -5.38 8.37
C GLU A 64 -10.52 -4.26 7.47
N THR A 65 -9.63 -3.52 6.80
CA THR A 65 -10.03 -2.49 5.84
C THR A 65 -10.82 -3.08 4.66
N ALA A 66 -10.33 -4.21 4.12
CA ALA A 66 -11.00 -4.92 3.02
C ALA A 66 -12.40 -5.40 3.43
N ALA A 67 -12.55 -5.95 4.63
CA ALA A 67 -13.84 -6.41 5.14
C ALA A 67 -14.85 -5.26 5.28
N LEU A 68 -14.42 -4.11 5.82
CA LEU A 68 -15.29 -2.93 5.95
C LEU A 68 -15.68 -2.35 4.59
N LEU A 69 -14.75 -2.28 3.63
CA LEU A 69 -15.03 -1.81 2.27
C LEU A 69 -16.00 -2.73 1.53
N ASN A 70 -15.93 -4.05 1.80
CA ASN A 70 -16.70 -5.10 1.12
C ASN A 70 -18.12 -5.31 1.67
N LEU A 71 -18.53 -4.56 2.70
CA LEU A 71 -19.86 -4.68 3.29
C LEU A 71 -20.97 -4.50 2.24
N GLY A 72 -21.91 -5.44 2.19
CA GLY A 72 -23.03 -5.43 1.24
C GLY A 72 -22.67 -5.82 -0.19
N ARG A 73 -21.37 -6.01 -0.53
CA ARG A 73 -20.92 -6.50 -1.84
C ARG A 73 -20.55 -7.99 -1.79
N GLU A 74 -20.02 -8.45 -0.68
CA GLU A 74 -19.69 -9.85 -0.37
C GLU A 74 -18.81 -10.54 -1.43
N LEU A 75 -17.87 -9.80 -2.04
CA LEU A 75 -16.87 -10.42 -2.90
C LEU A 75 -15.97 -11.35 -2.07
N PRO A 76 -15.55 -12.49 -2.63
CA PRO A 76 -14.49 -13.28 -2.01
C PRO A 76 -13.23 -12.45 -1.83
N ILE A 77 -12.71 -12.37 -0.59
CA ILE A 77 -11.46 -11.68 -0.29
C ILE A 77 -10.33 -12.71 -0.39
N THR A 78 -9.41 -12.49 -1.31
CA THR A 78 -8.20 -13.31 -1.46
C THR A 78 -6.97 -12.53 -1.00
N THR A 79 -5.88 -13.23 -0.68
CA THR A 79 -4.62 -12.60 -0.25
C THR A 79 -3.48 -12.91 -1.22
N ASP A 80 -2.54 -11.96 -1.32
CA ASP A 80 -1.31 -12.14 -2.10
C ASP A 80 -0.13 -11.54 -1.32
N ASP A 81 0.92 -12.36 -1.11
CA ASP A 81 2.10 -11.96 -0.33
C ASP A 81 2.92 -10.86 -1.01
N ARG A 82 2.80 -10.69 -2.32
CA ARG A 82 3.43 -9.58 -3.06
C ARG A 82 2.87 -8.22 -2.67
N LEU A 83 1.73 -8.19 -1.94
CA LEU A 83 1.09 -6.99 -1.40
C LEU A 83 1.51 -6.65 0.04
N LEU A 84 2.41 -7.42 0.66
CA LEU A 84 2.97 -7.10 1.98
C LEU A 84 3.58 -5.69 1.99
N GLU A 85 3.61 -5.06 3.17
CA GLU A 85 4.36 -3.81 3.35
C GLU A 85 5.87 -4.08 3.19
N ILE A 86 6.63 -3.03 2.89
CA ILE A 86 8.08 -3.10 2.94
C ILE A 86 8.51 -3.58 4.32
N SER A 87 9.39 -4.59 4.36
CA SER A 87 10.07 -4.95 5.61
C SER A 87 11.21 -3.98 5.87
N TYR A 88 11.17 -3.30 6.99
CA TYR A 88 12.30 -2.46 7.43
C TYR A 88 13.36 -3.26 8.20
N GLY A 89 13.27 -4.61 8.18
CA GLY A 89 14.21 -5.47 8.87
C GLY A 89 14.25 -5.19 10.36
N GLN A 90 15.43 -4.88 10.89
CA GLN A 90 15.60 -4.58 12.33
C GLN A 90 14.87 -3.34 12.81
N TRP A 91 14.39 -2.47 11.90
CA TRP A 91 13.63 -1.27 12.27
C TRP A 91 12.13 -1.52 12.37
N ASP A 92 11.63 -2.70 11.96
CA ASP A 92 10.22 -3.07 12.12
C ASP A 92 9.80 -2.97 13.59
N GLY A 93 8.73 -2.23 13.88
CA GLY A 93 8.20 -2.01 15.22
C GLY A 93 8.87 -0.91 16.02
N GLN A 94 9.92 -0.26 15.51
CA GLN A 94 10.62 0.82 16.22
C GLN A 94 9.94 2.18 16.02
N GLN A 95 10.20 3.08 16.97
CA GLN A 95 9.73 4.47 16.93
C GLN A 95 10.43 5.26 15.82
N ASN A 96 9.66 5.82 14.89
CA ASN A 96 10.19 6.55 13.75
C ASN A 96 11.03 7.77 14.17
N ASP A 97 10.57 8.51 15.19
CA ASP A 97 11.28 9.69 15.68
C ASP A 97 12.63 9.33 16.31
N VAL A 98 12.70 8.19 17.02
CA VAL A 98 13.95 7.69 17.60
C VAL A 98 14.91 7.28 16.49
N LEU A 99 14.43 6.56 15.48
CA LEU A 99 15.25 6.17 14.33
C LEU A 99 15.78 7.40 13.59
N LYS A 100 14.95 8.40 13.36
CA LYS A 100 15.34 9.64 12.68
C LYS A 100 16.36 10.45 13.47
N GLN A 101 16.24 10.48 14.80
CA GLN A 101 17.24 11.13 15.66
C GLN A 101 18.57 10.39 15.67
N THR A 102 18.53 9.06 15.66
CA THR A 102 19.73 8.21 15.74
C THR A 102 20.45 8.12 14.39
N TYR A 103 19.68 8.07 13.29
CA TYR A 103 20.17 7.84 11.93
C TYR A 103 19.65 8.87 10.93
N PRO A 104 19.84 10.18 11.17
CA PRO A 104 19.24 11.23 10.35
C PRO A 104 19.63 11.17 8.87
N GLN A 105 20.79 10.60 8.53
CA GLN A 105 21.30 10.44 7.17
C GLN A 105 20.45 9.48 6.30
N TYR A 106 19.61 8.67 6.90
CA TYR A 106 18.74 7.70 6.21
C TYR A 106 17.28 8.15 6.12
N PHE A 107 16.98 9.41 6.48
CA PHE A 107 15.65 9.99 6.42
C PHE A 107 15.59 11.22 5.52
N ASP A 108 14.52 11.29 4.73
CA ASP A 108 14.19 12.51 4.01
C ASP A 108 13.76 13.61 5.01
N PRO A 109 14.36 14.80 4.97
CA PRO A 109 14.05 15.84 5.95
C PRO A 109 12.65 16.44 5.78
N ALA A 110 12.05 16.38 4.57
CA ALA A 110 10.76 16.98 4.28
C ALA A 110 9.60 15.99 4.49
N LEU A 111 9.78 14.72 4.08
CA LEU A 111 8.72 13.72 4.10
C LEU A 111 8.68 12.89 5.39
N ASN A 112 9.74 12.89 6.18
CA ASN A 112 9.90 12.02 7.34
C ASN A 112 9.91 10.51 6.99
N ASP A 113 10.13 10.19 5.71
CA ASP A 113 10.24 8.84 5.18
C ASP A 113 11.71 8.41 5.12
N VAL A 114 11.97 7.11 5.10
CA VAL A 114 13.32 6.60 4.89
C VAL A 114 13.79 6.84 3.46
N LEU A 115 15.07 7.11 3.30
CA LEU A 115 15.75 7.14 2.00
C LEU A 115 16.05 5.71 1.51
N PRO A 116 16.24 5.46 0.20
CA PRO A 116 16.59 4.13 -0.31
C PRO A 116 17.82 3.51 0.34
N THR A 117 18.74 4.33 0.83
CA THR A 117 20.00 3.91 1.50
C THR A 117 19.79 3.38 2.92
N TYR A 118 18.57 3.44 3.48
CA TYR A 118 18.30 2.99 4.86
C TYR A 118 18.74 1.55 5.15
N VAL A 119 18.76 0.69 4.13
CA VAL A 119 19.18 -0.72 4.24
C VAL A 119 20.67 -0.89 4.57
N GLU A 120 21.48 0.16 4.46
CA GLU A 120 22.88 0.16 4.90
C GLU A 120 22.96 -0.01 6.42
N GLU A 121 21.97 0.49 7.16
CA GLU A 121 21.87 0.36 8.62
C GLU A 121 20.81 -0.67 9.02
N ALA A 122 19.61 -0.58 8.45
CA ALA A 122 18.50 -1.48 8.74
C ALA A 122 18.71 -2.84 8.05
N THR A 123 19.59 -3.66 8.61
CA THR A 123 19.92 -4.97 8.05
C THR A 123 18.67 -5.86 7.96
N GLN A 124 18.60 -6.70 6.93
CA GLN A 124 17.46 -7.56 6.60
C GLN A 124 16.20 -6.79 6.12
N GLY A 125 16.30 -5.48 5.92
CA GLY A 125 15.24 -4.69 5.28
C GLY A 125 15.16 -4.97 3.78
N GLU A 126 13.96 -4.83 3.20
CA GLU A 126 13.78 -4.84 1.75
C GLU A 126 14.30 -3.52 1.14
N THR A 127 14.97 -3.60 0.00
CA THR A 127 15.26 -2.38 -0.78
C THR A 127 13.99 -1.90 -1.49
N PHE A 128 13.98 -0.62 -1.89
CA PHE A 128 12.88 -0.08 -2.70
C PHE A 128 12.71 -0.86 -4.01
N GLU A 129 13.81 -1.25 -4.64
CA GLU A 129 13.81 -2.03 -5.88
C GLU A 129 13.18 -3.42 -5.70
N GLN A 130 13.42 -4.08 -4.56
CA GLN A 130 12.80 -5.36 -4.26
C GLN A 130 11.27 -5.23 -4.15
N VAL A 131 10.78 -4.19 -3.46
CA VAL A 131 9.34 -3.94 -3.36
C VAL A 131 8.75 -3.59 -4.72
N VAL A 132 9.41 -2.71 -5.50
CA VAL A 132 8.99 -2.36 -6.87
C VAL A 132 8.94 -3.60 -7.76
N ALA A 133 9.91 -4.50 -7.66
CA ALA A 133 9.93 -5.74 -8.44
C ALA A 133 8.73 -6.64 -8.12
N ARG A 134 8.43 -6.90 -6.81
CA ARG A 134 7.32 -7.78 -6.44
C ARG A 134 5.94 -7.19 -6.74
N VAL A 135 5.76 -5.88 -6.63
CA VAL A 135 4.47 -5.25 -7.01
C VAL A 135 4.30 -5.16 -8.52
N THR A 136 5.40 -5.02 -9.28
CA THR A 136 5.36 -5.11 -10.75
C THR A 136 4.93 -6.51 -11.19
N ASP A 137 5.49 -7.55 -10.58
CA ASP A 137 5.08 -8.93 -10.83
C ASP A 137 3.61 -9.15 -10.48
N PHE A 138 3.14 -8.64 -9.33
CA PHE A 138 1.73 -8.70 -8.96
C PHE A 138 0.83 -8.07 -10.03
N LEU A 139 1.12 -6.84 -10.46
CA LEU A 139 0.31 -6.11 -11.44
C LEU A 139 0.27 -6.84 -12.79
N THR A 140 1.43 -7.29 -13.27
CA THR A 140 1.54 -7.92 -14.60
C THR A 140 0.94 -9.32 -14.63
N ALA A 141 1.23 -10.16 -13.63
CA ALA A 141 0.68 -11.51 -13.54
C ALA A 141 -0.85 -11.49 -13.36
N THR A 142 -1.34 -10.65 -12.44
CA THR A 142 -2.78 -10.51 -12.21
C THR A 142 -3.51 -9.97 -13.44
N ALA A 143 -2.91 -9.03 -14.17
CA ALA A 143 -3.51 -8.54 -15.42
C ALA A 143 -3.52 -9.60 -16.53
N ALA A 144 -2.52 -10.49 -16.57
CA ALA A 144 -2.51 -11.61 -17.52
C ALA A 144 -3.60 -12.64 -17.19
N ASP A 145 -3.79 -12.96 -15.90
CA ASP A 145 -4.81 -13.88 -15.44
C ASP A 145 -6.24 -13.32 -15.59
N TYR A 146 -6.41 -12.00 -15.46
CA TYR A 146 -7.71 -11.29 -15.46
C TYR A 146 -7.68 -10.06 -16.38
N PRO A 147 -7.62 -10.23 -17.71
CA PRO A 147 -7.26 -9.15 -18.64
C PRO A 147 -8.33 -8.08 -18.84
N THR A 148 -9.52 -8.22 -18.23
CA THR A 148 -10.63 -7.25 -18.35
C THR A 148 -11.24 -6.85 -17.00
N ASP A 149 -10.75 -7.43 -15.90
CA ASP A 149 -11.35 -7.25 -14.58
C ASP A 149 -11.05 -5.87 -13.98
N GLN A 150 -11.96 -5.43 -13.15
CA GLN A 150 -11.82 -4.30 -12.24
C GLN A 150 -11.58 -4.84 -10.83
N ILE A 151 -10.40 -4.58 -10.29
CA ILE A 151 -9.88 -5.25 -9.08
C ILE A 151 -9.66 -4.22 -7.98
N ILE A 152 -10.28 -4.46 -6.82
CA ILE A 152 -9.95 -3.73 -5.60
C ILE A 152 -8.73 -4.40 -4.96
N VAL A 153 -7.74 -3.61 -4.64
CA VAL A 153 -6.52 -4.05 -3.92
C VAL A 153 -6.41 -3.30 -2.61
N VAL A 154 -6.29 -3.99 -1.48
CA VAL A 154 -6.07 -3.34 -0.19
C VAL A 154 -4.67 -3.69 0.32
N THR A 155 -3.82 -2.66 0.49
CA THR A 155 -2.42 -2.82 0.83
C THR A 155 -1.92 -1.69 1.73
N HIS A 156 -0.64 -1.33 1.66
CA HIS A 156 0.08 -0.49 2.62
C HIS A 156 0.68 0.76 1.96
N GLY A 157 1.17 1.67 2.78
CA GLY A 157 1.67 2.97 2.34
C GLY A 157 2.81 2.87 1.34
N PHE A 158 3.91 2.23 1.72
CA PHE A 158 5.05 2.09 0.82
C PHE A 158 4.72 1.19 -0.38
N THR A 159 3.93 0.14 -0.19
CA THR A 159 3.54 -0.76 -1.28
C THR A 159 2.74 -0.02 -2.37
N VAL A 160 1.83 0.88 -2.00
CA VAL A 160 1.14 1.75 -2.98
C VAL A 160 2.12 2.71 -3.67
N LYS A 161 3.03 3.34 -2.90
CA LYS A 161 4.12 4.17 -3.46
C LYS A 161 4.95 3.37 -4.46
N ALA A 162 5.34 2.14 -4.13
CA ALA A 162 6.12 1.26 -5.00
C ALA A 162 5.39 0.93 -6.32
N MET A 163 4.07 0.75 -6.29
CA MET A 163 3.27 0.59 -7.51
C MET A 163 3.31 1.85 -8.39
N ALA A 164 3.23 3.03 -7.79
CA ALA A 164 3.38 4.29 -8.53
C ALA A 164 4.80 4.46 -9.10
N LEU A 165 5.83 4.08 -8.33
CA LEU A 165 7.23 4.06 -8.80
C LEU A 165 7.41 3.10 -9.99
N ALA A 166 6.79 1.93 -9.96
CA ALA A 166 6.84 0.95 -11.05
C ALA A 166 6.29 1.52 -12.37
N VAL A 167 5.20 2.31 -12.28
CA VAL A 167 4.54 2.91 -13.44
C VAL A 167 5.28 4.15 -13.96
N LEU A 168 5.62 5.06 -13.05
CA LEU A 168 6.14 6.40 -13.42
C LEU A 168 7.66 6.42 -13.63
N LYS A 169 8.39 5.53 -12.95
CA LYS A 169 9.86 5.41 -13.02
C LYS A 169 10.58 6.76 -12.88
N PRO A 170 10.29 7.55 -11.84
CA PRO A 170 10.95 8.84 -11.65
C PRO A 170 12.45 8.64 -11.41
N ALA A 171 13.25 9.65 -11.75
CA ALA A 171 14.69 9.63 -11.50
C ALA A 171 15.03 9.61 -10.00
N ASP A 172 14.18 10.24 -9.18
CA ASP A 172 14.28 10.25 -7.71
C ASP A 172 13.00 9.62 -7.13
N PRO A 173 13.08 8.46 -6.45
CA PRO A 173 11.92 7.81 -5.85
C PRO A 173 11.29 8.59 -4.68
N MET A 174 12.00 9.57 -4.12
CA MET A 174 11.49 10.41 -3.04
C MET A 174 10.51 11.49 -3.53
N THR A 175 10.39 11.70 -4.83
CA THR A 175 9.42 12.67 -5.41
C THR A 175 7.96 12.22 -5.26
N ILE A 176 7.72 10.95 -4.93
CA ILE A 176 6.39 10.41 -4.67
C ILE A 176 6.29 10.10 -3.17
N PRO A 177 5.54 10.88 -2.37
CA PRO A 177 5.32 10.58 -0.95
C PRO A 177 4.41 9.34 -0.79
N GLU A 178 4.44 8.72 0.40
CA GLU A 178 3.46 7.68 0.71
C GLU A 178 2.03 8.27 0.71
N PRO A 179 1.02 7.52 0.23
CA PRO A 179 -0.35 8.01 0.22
C PRO A 179 -0.98 7.96 1.61
N ASP A 180 -2.04 8.72 1.82
CA ASP A 180 -2.81 8.74 3.06
C ASP A 180 -3.57 7.42 3.33
N ASN A 181 -3.89 7.14 4.60
CA ASN A 181 -4.78 6.04 4.96
C ASN A 181 -6.11 6.15 4.21
N THR A 182 -6.63 5.03 3.75
CA THR A 182 -7.89 4.89 2.98
C THR A 182 -7.98 5.74 1.71
N SER A 183 -6.85 6.22 1.20
CA SER A 183 -6.81 6.80 -0.14
C SER A 183 -6.85 5.72 -1.21
N VAL A 184 -7.29 6.09 -2.40
CA VAL A 184 -7.36 5.23 -3.58
C VAL A 184 -6.39 5.72 -4.65
N THR A 185 -5.64 4.78 -5.22
CA THR A 185 -4.76 4.98 -6.37
C THR A 185 -5.27 4.09 -7.51
N LYS A 186 -5.38 4.63 -8.72
CA LYS A 186 -5.90 3.89 -9.87
C LYS A 186 -4.81 3.64 -10.91
N ILE A 187 -4.54 2.36 -11.16
CA ILE A 187 -3.60 1.89 -12.19
C ILE A 187 -4.36 0.98 -13.16
N THR A 188 -4.12 1.17 -14.45
CA THR A 188 -4.63 0.29 -15.50
C THR A 188 -3.46 -0.39 -16.21
N VAL A 189 -3.59 -1.69 -16.44
CA VAL A 189 -2.56 -2.51 -17.11
C VAL A 189 -3.12 -3.11 -18.39
N ASP A 190 -2.39 -2.94 -19.48
CA ASP A 190 -2.63 -3.64 -20.73
C ASP A 190 -1.81 -4.95 -20.75
N ALA A 191 -2.47 -6.07 -20.55
CA ALA A 191 -1.81 -7.38 -20.51
C ALA A 191 -1.11 -7.74 -21.83
N ALA A 192 -1.58 -7.21 -22.97
CA ALA A 192 -0.97 -7.52 -24.28
C ALA A 192 0.36 -6.79 -24.51
N THR A 193 0.51 -5.59 -23.96
CA THR A 193 1.70 -4.74 -24.18
C THR A 193 2.51 -4.51 -22.90
N ASN A 194 2.03 -4.97 -21.75
CA ASN A 194 2.55 -4.66 -20.41
C ASN A 194 2.66 -3.15 -20.10
N ARG A 195 1.94 -2.31 -20.84
CA ARG A 195 1.85 -0.90 -20.52
C ARG A 195 1.00 -0.69 -19.27
N GLN A 196 1.46 0.21 -18.43
CA GLN A 196 0.79 0.56 -17.18
C GLN A 196 0.50 2.06 -17.18
N TYR A 197 -0.69 2.43 -16.71
CA TYR A 197 -1.18 3.81 -16.72
C TYR A 197 -1.62 4.18 -15.32
N LEU A 198 -1.04 5.25 -14.74
CA LEU A 198 -1.50 5.84 -13.49
C LEU A 198 -2.53 6.92 -13.79
N SER A 199 -3.80 6.68 -13.44
CA SER A 199 -4.89 7.64 -13.66
C SER A 199 -4.95 8.70 -12.56
N TYR A 200 -4.79 8.29 -11.31
CA TYR A 200 -4.66 9.16 -10.13
C TYR A 200 -3.93 8.46 -8.99
N TYR A 201 -3.37 9.26 -8.10
CA TYR A 201 -2.63 8.83 -6.91
C TYR A 201 -3.17 9.53 -5.67
N ASN A 202 -3.27 8.82 -4.54
CA ASN A 202 -3.66 9.36 -3.23
C ASN A 202 -5.00 10.13 -3.23
N ARG A 203 -6.02 9.62 -3.91
CA ARG A 203 -7.33 10.28 -4.01
C ARG A 203 -8.22 9.88 -2.84
N LYS A 204 -8.89 10.85 -2.21
CA LYS A 204 -9.75 10.63 -1.03
C LYS A 204 -11.24 10.79 -1.29
N SER A 205 -11.63 11.35 -2.42
CA SER A 205 -13.04 11.59 -2.78
C SER A 205 -13.21 11.75 -4.27
N GLY A 206 -14.45 11.61 -4.76
CA GLY A 206 -14.79 11.81 -6.17
C GLY A 206 -14.15 10.75 -7.08
N PHE A 207 -14.28 9.49 -6.71
CA PHE A 207 -13.73 8.33 -7.41
C PHE A 207 -14.41 8.06 -8.74
#